data_3e1cf046d4595bae27b8f9100f8a9ed1
#
_entry.id   3e1cf046d4595bae27b8f9100f8a9ed1
#
_cell.length_a   1.000
_cell.length_b   1.000
_cell.length_c   1.000
_cell.angle_alpha   90.00
_cell.angle_beta   90.00
_cell.angle_gamma   90.00
#
_symmetry.space_group_name_H-M   'P 1'
#
loop_
_entity.id
_entity.type
_entity.pdbx_description
1 polymer ?
#
loop_
_entity_poly.entity_id
_entity_poly.type
_entity_poly.pdbx_seq_one_letter_code
_entity_poly.pdbx_strand_id
1 'polypeptide(L)'
;MTYEEKFDIAVSTSNELGISPRIVEKFPIDERNVDFFRNLVEHNLLGMLIERFGVGDWGNQCMNVSAQLFTILQHYNIPCELTYGDVHLGEKGEYAVSKSILVDEWHEVSDKEGLPIHVWITIGKDFIIDPTISSRIHTDYDSSGPLNHLLVAEAQPLKNETGIVYTPFLVGKNYLEKIADIPLDYSSQMQMA
;
A
#
# COMPACT_ATOMS: atom_id res chain seq x y z
N MET A 1 5.77 -17.33 -10.12
CA MET A 1 6.44 -16.05 -9.77
C MET A 1 6.01 -15.69 -8.36
N THR A 2 6.98 -15.48 -7.46
CA THR A 2 6.76 -15.03 -6.08
C THR A 2 6.40 -13.55 -6.05
N TYR A 3 5.98 -13.03 -4.89
CA TYR A 3 5.77 -11.58 -4.72
C TYR A 3 7.08 -10.80 -4.93
N GLU A 4 8.19 -11.24 -4.33
CA GLU A 4 9.50 -10.61 -4.46
C GLU A 4 9.93 -10.48 -5.93
N GLU A 5 9.78 -11.56 -6.72
CA GLU A 5 10.11 -11.53 -8.16
C GLU A 5 9.25 -10.50 -8.91
N LYS A 6 7.97 -10.40 -8.58
CA LYS A 6 7.06 -9.39 -9.16
C LYS A 6 7.43 -7.98 -8.70
N PHE A 7 7.82 -7.84 -7.43
CA PHE A 7 8.24 -6.57 -6.86
C PHE A 7 9.53 -6.05 -7.51
N ASP A 8 10.53 -6.90 -7.72
CA ASP A 8 11.76 -6.54 -8.44
C ASP A 8 11.45 -6.08 -9.89
N ILE A 9 10.51 -6.73 -10.57
CA ILE A 9 10.03 -6.29 -11.91
C ILE A 9 9.34 -4.92 -11.82
N ALA A 10 8.50 -4.69 -10.80
CA ALA A 10 7.83 -3.42 -10.59
C ALA A 10 8.82 -2.29 -10.31
N VAL A 11 9.86 -2.55 -9.50
CA VAL A 11 10.97 -1.62 -9.24
C VAL A 11 11.74 -1.29 -10.53
N SER A 12 12.07 -2.31 -11.34
CA SER A 12 12.74 -2.08 -12.64
C SER A 12 11.89 -1.18 -13.54
N THR A 13 10.59 -1.48 -13.66
CA THR A 13 9.65 -0.67 -14.44
C THR A 13 9.59 0.78 -13.93
N SER A 14 9.53 0.95 -12.62
CA SER A 14 9.50 2.29 -12.00
C SER A 14 10.76 3.08 -12.30
N ASN A 15 11.94 2.43 -12.26
CA ASN A 15 13.21 3.07 -12.62
C ASN A 15 13.26 3.46 -14.11
N GLU A 16 12.74 2.62 -15.00
CA GLU A 16 12.64 2.94 -16.45
C GLU A 16 11.75 4.16 -16.70
N LEU A 17 10.73 4.38 -15.87
CA LEU A 17 9.85 5.54 -15.91
C LEU A 17 10.43 6.78 -15.18
N GLY A 18 11.56 6.65 -14.48
CA GLY A 18 12.17 7.73 -13.70
C GLY A 18 11.55 7.96 -12.32
N ILE A 19 10.76 7.01 -11.80
CA ILE A 19 10.13 7.10 -10.47
C ILE A 19 11.14 6.97 -9.33
N SER A 20 12.23 6.21 -9.51
CA SER A 20 13.37 6.08 -8.58
C SER A 20 13.00 5.67 -7.15
N PRO A 21 12.38 4.50 -6.93
CA PRO A 21 12.07 3.98 -5.61
C PRO A 21 13.34 3.74 -4.76
N ARG A 22 13.21 3.92 -3.43
CA ARG A 22 14.32 3.71 -2.48
C ARG A 22 14.14 2.39 -1.75
N ILE A 23 14.63 1.31 -2.34
CA ILE A 23 14.47 -0.02 -1.79
C ILE A 23 15.57 -0.33 -0.78
N VAL A 24 15.18 -0.78 0.41
CA VAL A 24 16.07 -1.41 1.39
C VAL A 24 15.85 -2.91 1.30
N GLU A 25 16.86 -3.67 0.88
CA GLU A 25 16.74 -5.10 0.55
C GLU A 25 16.32 -5.98 1.72
N LYS A 26 16.67 -5.59 2.95
CA LYS A 26 16.20 -6.24 4.17
C LYS A 26 15.86 -5.18 5.20
N PHE A 27 14.62 -5.13 5.58
CA PHE A 27 14.26 -4.45 6.81
C PHE A 27 14.76 -5.35 7.97
N PRO A 28 15.52 -4.81 8.94
CA PRO A 28 15.96 -5.58 10.09
C PRO A 28 14.79 -5.80 11.07
N ILE A 29 13.73 -6.40 10.60
CA ILE A 29 12.75 -7.02 11.49
C ILE A 29 13.35 -8.37 11.83
N ASP A 30 14.19 -8.39 12.85
CA ASP A 30 14.61 -9.60 13.54
C ASP A 30 13.33 -10.28 14.07
N GLU A 31 13.29 -11.61 14.08
CA GLU A 31 12.14 -12.41 14.56
C GLU A 31 11.61 -11.94 15.93
N ARG A 32 12.49 -11.35 16.77
CA ARG A 32 12.13 -10.78 18.08
C ARG A 32 11.37 -9.45 17.99
N ASN A 33 11.45 -8.74 16.88
CA ASN A 33 10.84 -7.43 16.69
C ASN A 33 9.58 -7.48 15.81
N VAL A 34 9.29 -8.60 15.16
CA VAL A 34 8.10 -8.76 14.30
C VAL A 34 6.82 -8.48 15.08
N ASP A 35 6.68 -9.10 16.26
CA ASP A 35 5.50 -8.90 17.10
C ASP A 35 5.41 -7.46 17.64
N PHE A 36 6.53 -6.86 18.02
CA PHE A 36 6.57 -5.46 18.44
C PHE A 36 6.16 -4.55 17.27
N PHE A 37 6.70 -4.79 16.09
CA PHE A 37 6.38 -4.00 14.90
C PHE A 37 4.91 -4.18 14.48
N ARG A 38 4.40 -5.41 14.50
CA ARG A 38 3.00 -5.69 14.23
C ARG A 38 2.08 -4.98 15.25
N ASN A 39 2.38 -5.07 16.53
CA ASN A 39 1.63 -4.36 17.58
C ASN A 39 1.69 -2.84 17.40
N LEU A 40 2.84 -2.28 17.04
CA LEU A 40 2.99 -0.85 16.76
C LEU A 40 2.07 -0.43 15.60
N VAL A 41 2.11 -1.18 14.51
CA VAL A 41 1.31 -0.90 13.31
C VAL A 41 -0.17 -1.06 13.61
N GLU A 42 -0.59 -2.19 14.18
CA GLU A 42 -2.00 -2.50 14.40
C GLU A 42 -2.68 -1.62 15.45
N HIS A 43 -1.97 -1.22 16.50
CA HIS A 43 -2.60 -0.47 17.60
C HIS A 43 -2.33 1.03 17.54
N ASN A 44 -1.09 1.45 17.36
CA ASN A 44 -0.76 2.88 17.39
C ASN A 44 -1.08 3.55 16.05
N LEU A 45 -0.62 2.97 14.93
CA LEU A 45 -0.83 3.58 13.62
C LEU A 45 -2.29 3.51 13.18
N LEU A 46 -2.99 2.41 13.47
CA LEU A 46 -4.42 2.31 13.22
C LEU A 46 -5.19 3.42 13.98
N GLY A 47 -4.85 3.65 15.26
CA GLY A 47 -5.44 4.73 16.05
C GLY A 47 -5.24 6.11 15.42
N MET A 48 -4.04 6.42 14.94
CA MET A 48 -3.73 7.68 14.24
C MET A 48 -4.52 7.82 12.94
N LEU A 49 -4.68 6.73 12.17
CA LEU A 49 -5.48 6.76 10.95
C LEU A 49 -6.98 6.93 11.24
N ILE A 50 -7.50 6.28 12.28
CA ILE A 50 -8.90 6.45 12.72
C ILE A 50 -9.14 7.90 13.19
N GLU A 51 -8.21 8.49 13.93
CA GLU A 51 -8.31 9.90 14.34
C GLU A 51 -8.37 10.84 13.13
N ARG A 52 -7.62 10.51 12.07
CA ARG A 52 -7.53 11.31 10.84
C ARG A 52 -8.72 11.14 9.90
N PHE A 53 -9.10 9.89 9.61
CA PHE A 53 -10.10 9.56 8.58
C PHE A 53 -11.47 9.18 9.15
N GLY A 54 -11.57 9.01 10.47
CA GLY A 54 -12.75 8.46 11.12
C GLY A 54 -12.86 6.95 10.97
N VAL A 55 -13.78 6.36 11.74
CA VAL A 55 -14.21 4.98 11.52
C VAL A 55 -15.17 4.96 10.33
N GLY A 56 -14.89 4.14 9.33
CA GLY A 56 -15.73 4.06 8.13
C GLY A 56 -15.10 3.19 7.04
N ASP A 57 -15.75 3.16 5.89
CA ASP A 57 -15.22 2.45 4.72
C ASP A 57 -14.06 3.21 4.07
N TRP A 58 -12.86 2.66 4.19
CA TRP A 58 -11.65 3.19 3.56
C TRP A 58 -11.33 2.51 2.21
N GLY A 59 -12.16 1.57 1.76
CA GLY A 59 -11.90 0.76 0.57
C GLY A 59 -11.65 1.58 -0.71
N ASN A 60 -12.27 2.75 -0.81
CA ASN A 60 -12.09 3.68 -1.95
C ASN A 60 -11.15 4.85 -1.64
N GLN A 61 -10.43 4.83 -0.51
CA GLN A 61 -9.51 5.88 -0.06
C GLN A 61 -8.05 5.42 -0.01
N CYS A 62 -7.71 4.33 -0.70
CA CYS A 62 -6.39 3.69 -0.60
C CYS A 62 -5.23 4.66 -0.85
N MET A 63 -5.36 5.61 -1.78
CA MET A 63 -4.33 6.61 -2.05
C MET A 63 -4.08 7.51 -0.84
N ASN A 64 -5.14 8.09 -0.28
CA ASN A 64 -5.02 9.02 0.85
C ASN A 64 -4.56 8.32 2.14
N VAL A 65 -5.16 7.17 2.46
CA VAL A 65 -4.85 6.45 3.70
C VAL A 65 -3.44 5.86 3.65
N SER A 66 -3.03 5.29 2.50
CA SER A 66 -1.66 4.78 2.33
C SER A 66 -0.62 5.90 2.29
N ALA A 67 -0.94 7.07 1.69
CA ALA A 67 -0.08 8.24 1.71
C ALA A 67 0.17 8.72 3.15
N GLN A 68 -0.88 8.83 3.95
CA GLN A 68 -0.76 9.22 5.36
C GLN A 68 0.08 8.22 6.15
N LEU A 69 -0.19 6.93 6.01
CA LEU A 69 0.58 5.89 6.68
C LEU A 69 2.05 5.90 6.25
N PHE A 70 2.32 6.06 4.94
CA PHE A 70 3.67 6.16 4.41
C PHE A 70 4.44 7.32 5.05
N THR A 71 3.85 8.52 5.13
CA THR A 71 4.52 9.69 5.72
C THR A 71 4.79 9.51 7.22
N ILE A 72 3.90 8.85 7.95
CA ILE A 72 4.11 8.51 9.36
C ILE A 72 5.28 7.53 9.50
N LEU A 73 5.33 6.45 8.71
CA LEU A 73 6.42 5.48 8.76
C LEU A 73 7.77 6.14 8.42
N GLN A 74 7.81 6.99 7.38
CA GLN A 74 9.02 7.75 7.03
C GLN A 74 9.46 8.70 8.15
N HIS A 75 8.52 9.35 8.83
CA HIS A 75 8.82 10.22 9.99
C HIS A 75 9.49 9.43 11.13
N TYR A 76 9.10 8.19 11.34
CA TYR A 76 9.73 7.27 12.30
C TYR A 76 10.98 6.58 11.76
N ASN A 77 11.49 6.99 10.59
CA ASN A 77 12.65 6.39 9.92
C ASN A 77 12.48 4.89 9.62
N ILE A 78 11.27 4.45 9.37
CA ILE A 78 10.98 3.10 8.90
C ILE A 78 11.07 3.10 7.37
N PRO A 79 12.09 2.45 6.77
CA PRO A 79 12.26 2.46 5.34
C PRO A 79 11.17 1.62 4.67
N CYS A 80 10.36 2.28 3.86
CA CYS A 80 9.25 1.64 3.14
C CYS A 80 8.99 2.38 1.82
N GLU A 81 8.25 1.75 0.90
CA GLU A 81 7.82 2.37 -0.34
C GLU A 81 6.32 2.14 -0.60
N LEU A 82 5.71 3.11 -1.27
CA LEU A 82 4.37 2.95 -1.83
C LEU A 82 4.44 2.01 -3.03
N THR A 83 3.56 1.04 -3.05
CA THR A 83 3.45 0.02 -4.11
C THR A 83 2.06 0.10 -4.72
N TYR A 84 2.00 0.04 -6.04
CA TYR A 84 0.78 0.19 -6.84
C TYR A 84 0.54 -1.07 -7.65
N GLY A 85 -0.69 -1.55 -7.64
CA GLY A 85 -1.02 -2.78 -8.35
C GLY A 85 -2.43 -3.27 -8.09
N ASP A 86 -2.61 -4.58 -8.25
CA ASP A 86 -3.88 -5.25 -8.02
C ASP A 86 -3.79 -6.24 -6.86
N VAL A 87 -4.92 -6.46 -6.22
CA VAL A 87 -5.10 -7.47 -5.16
C VAL A 87 -6.15 -8.46 -5.63
N HIS A 88 -5.85 -9.73 -5.53
CA HIS A 88 -6.80 -10.81 -5.83
C HIS A 88 -7.33 -11.40 -4.53
N LEU A 89 -8.65 -11.41 -4.39
CA LEU A 89 -9.39 -12.13 -3.37
C LEU A 89 -10.02 -13.36 -4.04
N GLY A 90 -9.29 -14.48 -4.03
CA GLY A 90 -9.64 -15.66 -4.81
C GLY A 90 -9.29 -15.51 -6.31
N GLU A 91 -10.24 -15.76 -7.21
CA GLU A 91 -9.99 -15.76 -8.67
C GLU A 91 -10.07 -14.37 -9.34
N LYS A 92 -10.61 -13.37 -8.67
CA LYS A 92 -10.85 -12.04 -9.24
C LYS A 92 -9.86 -11.01 -8.71
N GLY A 93 -9.36 -10.17 -9.62
CA GLY A 93 -8.69 -8.93 -9.26
C GLY A 93 -9.71 -7.88 -8.81
N GLU A 94 -9.43 -7.21 -7.71
CA GLU A 94 -10.38 -6.28 -7.06
C GLU A 94 -10.45 -4.93 -7.74
N TYR A 95 -9.37 -4.51 -8.37
CA TYR A 95 -9.23 -3.15 -8.87
C TYR A 95 -9.18 -3.06 -10.39
N ALA A 96 -9.19 -4.20 -11.10
CA ALA A 96 -9.14 -4.28 -12.57
C ALA A 96 -8.00 -3.43 -13.19
N VAL A 97 -6.93 -3.22 -12.43
CA VAL A 97 -5.78 -2.43 -12.84
C VAL A 97 -4.76 -3.30 -13.57
N SER A 98 -4.09 -2.74 -14.55
CA SER A 98 -2.96 -3.36 -15.24
C SER A 98 -1.74 -2.45 -15.23
N LYS A 99 -0.56 -3.05 -15.47
CA LYS A 99 0.68 -2.29 -15.63
C LYS A 99 0.56 -1.19 -16.69
N SER A 100 -0.08 -1.49 -17.83
CA SER A 100 -0.25 -0.51 -18.92
C SER A 100 -1.08 0.70 -18.48
N ILE A 101 -2.17 0.50 -17.74
CA ILE A 101 -2.99 1.60 -17.22
C ILE A 101 -2.15 2.53 -16.34
N LEU A 102 -1.32 1.99 -15.45
CA LEU A 102 -0.47 2.80 -14.57
C LEU A 102 0.63 3.55 -15.34
N VAL A 103 1.20 2.93 -16.37
CA VAL A 103 2.22 3.54 -17.23
C VAL A 103 1.61 4.66 -18.09
N ASP A 104 0.45 4.42 -18.65
CA ASP A 104 -0.28 5.43 -19.45
C ASP A 104 -0.62 6.64 -18.58
N GLU A 105 -1.10 6.43 -17.35
CA GLU A 105 -1.39 7.50 -16.39
C GLU A 105 -0.13 8.27 -15.96
N TRP A 106 1.02 7.61 -15.87
CA TRP A 106 2.29 8.28 -15.61
C TRP A 106 2.70 9.24 -16.73
N HIS A 107 2.41 8.89 -17.98
CA HIS A 107 2.74 9.73 -19.15
C HIS A 107 1.73 10.83 -19.37
N GLU A 108 0.45 10.53 -19.22
CA GLU A 108 -0.65 11.46 -19.44
C GLU A 108 -1.61 11.41 -18.25
N VAL A 109 -1.33 12.24 -17.23
CA VAL A 109 -2.23 12.36 -16.08
C VAL A 109 -3.64 12.71 -16.56
N SER A 110 -4.58 11.80 -16.32
CA SER A 110 -5.95 11.96 -16.78
C SER A 110 -6.78 12.72 -15.76
N ASP A 111 -7.67 13.60 -16.22
CA ASP A 111 -8.68 14.26 -15.38
C ASP A 111 -9.82 13.29 -14.97
N LYS A 112 -9.63 11.99 -15.15
CA LYS A 112 -10.64 10.99 -14.84
C LYS A 112 -10.77 10.82 -13.33
N GLU A 113 -11.95 11.06 -12.83
CA GLU A 113 -12.30 10.66 -11.46
C GLU A 113 -12.22 9.14 -11.31
N GLY A 114 -11.51 8.67 -10.26
CA GLY A 114 -11.51 7.26 -9.87
C GLY A 114 -10.62 6.36 -10.72
N LEU A 115 -9.30 6.55 -10.63
CA LEU A 115 -8.36 5.55 -11.14
C LEU A 115 -8.59 4.21 -10.43
N PRO A 116 -8.76 3.12 -11.18
CA PRO A 116 -8.87 1.78 -10.59
C PRO A 116 -7.49 1.30 -10.13
N ILE A 117 -6.97 1.92 -9.08
CA ILE A 117 -5.64 1.66 -8.53
C ILE A 117 -5.75 1.23 -7.09
N HIS A 118 -4.98 0.23 -6.70
CA HIS A 118 -4.77 -0.05 -5.30
C HIS A 118 -3.35 0.34 -4.87
N VAL A 119 -3.26 0.86 -3.66
CA VAL A 119 -2.01 1.36 -3.08
C VAL A 119 -1.82 0.75 -1.71
N TRP A 120 -0.66 0.16 -1.50
CA TRP A 120 -0.23 -0.36 -0.20
C TRP A 120 1.23 0.01 0.06
N ILE A 121 1.74 -0.36 1.21
CA ILE A 121 3.13 -0.13 1.59
C ILE A 121 3.88 -1.45 1.55
N THR A 122 5.08 -1.44 0.97
CA THR A 122 6.02 -2.55 1.06
C THR A 122 7.25 -2.14 1.84
N ILE A 123 7.63 -2.95 2.84
CA ILE A 123 8.89 -2.85 3.58
C ILE A 123 9.79 -3.99 3.12
N GLY A 124 11.05 -3.70 2.85
CA GLY A 124 11.92 -4.68 2.20
C GLY A 124 11.40 -5.00 0.80
N LYS A 125 11.18 -6.29 0.52
CA LYS A 125 10.67 -6.76 -0.78
C LYS A 125 9.41 -7.61 -0.70
N ASP A 126 8.96 -7.96 0.50
CA ASP A 126 7.91 -8.97 0.73
C ASP A 126 6.95 -8.65 1.87
N PHE A 127 7.28 -7.69 2.73
CA PHE A 127 6.44 -7.34 3.87
C PHE A 127 5.44 -6.25 3.50
N ILE A 128 4.16 -6.58 3.58
CA ILE A 128 3.03 -5.74 3.15
C ILE A 128 2.37 -5.10 4.37
N ILE A 129 2.04 -3.81 4.26
CA ILE A 129 1.10 -3.11 5.13
C ILE A 129 0.03 -2.48 4.24
N ASP A 130 -1.21 -2.97 4.38
CA ASP A 130 -2.35 -2.43 3.64
C ASP A 130 -3.41 -1.91 4.61
N PRO A 131 -3.62 -0.58 4.65
CA PRO A 131 -4.56 0.03 5.57
C PRO A 131 -6.02 -0.05 5.12
N THR A 132 -6.31 -0.49 3.89
CA THR A 132 -7.64 -0.33 3.29
C THR A 132 -8.30 -1.61 2.80
N ILE A 133 -7.53 -2.67 2.56
CA ILE A 133 -8.08 -3.92 2.03
C ILE A 133 -9.10 -4.57 2.99
N SER A 134 -8.92 -4.39 4.30
CA SER A 134 -9.87 -4.93 5.30
C SER A 134 -11.25 -4.28 5.18
N SER A 135 -11.32 -2.96 4.91
CA SER A 135 -12.58 -2.27 4.64
C SER A 135 -13.25 -2.82 3.38
N ARG A 136 -12.47 -3.09 2.33
CA ARG A 136 -12.97 -3.69 1.10
C ARG A 136 -13.54 -5.08 1.34
N ILE A 137 -12.81 -5.92 2.09
CA ILE A 137 -13.28 -7.27 2.45
C ILE A 137 -14.55 -7.20 3.28
N HIS A 138 -14.60 -6.33 4.30
CA HIS A 138 -15.78 -6.15 5.16
C HIS A 138 -17.01 -5.73 4.37
N THR A 139 -16.86 -4.78 3.46
CA THR A 139 -17.99 -4.20 2.71
C THR A 139 -18.51 -5.14 1.63
N ASP A 140 -17.62 -5.80 0.89
CA ASP A 140 -18.00 -6.50 -0.34
C ASP A 140 -18.03 -8.04 -0.21
N TYR A 141 -17.42 -8.62 0.85
CA TYR A 141 -17.26 -10.07 0.97
C TYR A 141 -17.72 -10.65 2.31
N ASP A 142 -17.21 -10.14 3.44
CA ASP A 142 -17.44 -10.70 4.76
C ASP A 142 -17.49 -9.61 5.84
N SER A 143 -18.70 -9.19 6.20
CA SER A 143 -18.91 -8.18 7.21
C SER A 143 -18.66 -8.67 8.67
N SER A 144 -18.27 -9.90 8.87
CA SER A 144 -17.88 -10.41 10.21
C SER A 144 -16.49 -9.97 10.65
N GLY A 145 -15.63 -9.61 9.70
CA GLY A 145 -14.31 -9.06 9.96
C GLY A 145 -14.34 -7.59 10.40
N PRO A 146 -13.19 -7.03 10.83
CA PRO A 146 -13.12 -5.63 11.22
C PRO A 146 -13.24 -4.70 10.02
N LEU A 147 -14.03 -3.63 10.15
CA LEU A 147 -14.17 -2.61 9.10
C LEU A 147 -12.84 -1.85 8.87
N ASN A 148 -12.19 -1.42 9.95
CA ASN A 148 -10.89 -0.76 9.87
C ASN A 148 -9.83 -1.64 10.57
N HIS A 149 -8.89 -2.13 9.79
CA HIS A 149 -7.77 -2.94 10.26
C HIS A 149 -6.59 -2.78 9.30
N LEU A 150 -5.39 -2.69 9.84
CA LEU A 150 -4.18 -2.70 9.04
C LEU A 150 -3.77 -4.16 8.77
N LEU A 151 -3.86 -4.59 7.52
CA LEU A 151 -3.30 -5.89 7.14
C LEU A 151 -1.78 -5.77 7.18
N VAL A 152 -1.13 -6.59 7.99
CA VAL A 152 0.33 -6.63 8.15
C VAL A 152 0.81 -8.05 7.99
N ALA A 153 1.50 -8.35 6.90
CA ALA A 153 1.94 -9.71 6.61
C ALA A 153 3.10 -9.78 5.62
N GLU A 154 3.84 -10.87 5.67
CA GLU A 154 4.67 -11.28 4.54
C GLU A 154 3.77 -11.81 3.41
N ALA A 155 4.06 -11.43 2.18
CA ALA A 155 3.20 -11.69 1.02
C ALA A 155 2.99 -13.19 0.74
N GLN A 156 4.03 -14.02 0.90
CA GLN A 156 3.89 -15.44 0.59
C GLN A 156 3.16 -16.23 1.69
N PRO A 157 3.41 -16.06 2.99
CA PRO A 157 2.58 -16.58 4.05
C PRO A 157 1.12 -16.16 3.92
N LEU A 158 0.85 -14.88 3.72
CA LEU A 158 -0.50 -14.35 3.52
C LEU A 158 -1.24 -15.08 2.40
N LYS A 159 -0.60 -15.23 1.24
CA LYS A 159 -1.18 -15.98 0.11
C LYS A 159 -1.53 -17.41 0.48
N ASN A 160 -0.63 -18.09 1.20
CA ASN A 160 -0.80 -19.50 1.53
C ASN A 160 -1.93 -19.71 2.55
N GLU A 161 -2.11 -18.79 3.47
CA GLU A 161 -3.07 -18.88 4.59
C GLU A 161 -4.46 -18.38 4.19
N THR A 162 -4.54 -17.32 3.40
CA THR A 162 -5.80 -16.62 3.13
C THR A 162 -6.24 -16.67 1.67
N GLY A 163 -5.32 -16.98 0.74
CA GLY A 163 -5.56 -16.86 -0.70
C GLY A 163 -5.49 -15.44 -1.23
N ILE A 164 -5.20 -14.43 -0.41
CA ILE A 164 -5.03 -13.03 -0.83
C ILE A 164 -3.71 -12.89 -1.58
N VAL A 165 -3.74 -12.36 -2.79
CA VAL A 165 -2.55 -12.24 -3.67
C VAL A 165 -2.34 -10.80 -4.10
N TYR A 166 -1.27 -10.20 -3.66
CA TYR A 166 -0.82 -8.89 -4.13
C TYR A 166 0.02 -9.02 -5.40
N THR A 167 -0.26 -8.17 -6.37
CA THR A 167 0.46 -8.12 -7.64
C THR A 167 0.96 -6.70 -7.90
N PRO A 168 2.23 -6.38 -7.54
CA PRO A 168 2.82 -5.08 -7.76
C PRO A 168 3.09 -4.84 -9.25
N PHE A 169 2.83 -3.62 -9.71
CA PHE A 169 3.12 -3.15 -11.08
C PHE A 169 4.09 -1.97 -11.09
N LEU A 170 3.98 -1.05 -10.13
CA LEU A 170 4.89 0.08 -9.93
C LEU A 170 5.21 0.25 -8.44
N VAL A 171 6.35 0.90 -8.16
CA VAL A 171 6.83 1.19 -6.81
C VAL A 171 7.42 2.60 -6.77
N GLY A 172 7.19 3.33 -5.70
CA GLY A 172 7.84 4.61 -5.43
C GLY A 172 6.87 5.78 -5.25
N LYS A 173 7.18 6.60 -4.25
CA LYS A 173 6.33 7.72 -3.82
C LYS A 173 6.05 8.75 -4.94
N ASN A 174 7.03 8.97 -5.83
CA ASN A 174 6.92 9.99 -6.87
C ASN A 174 5.76 9.73 -7.84
N TYR A 175 5.30 8.48 -7.93
CA TYR A 175 4.13 8.15 -8.74
C TYR A 175 2.89 8.86 -8.19
N LEU A 176 2.59 8.70 -6.90
CA LEU A 176 1.40 9.30 -6.28
C LEU A 176 1.50 10.82 -6.21
N GLU A 177 2.69 11.37 -5.94
CA GLU A 177 2.94 12.81 -5.97
C GLU A 177 2.57 13.42 -7.33
N LYS A 178 2.87 12.71 -8.43
CA LYS A 178 2.59 13.21 -9.78
C LYS A 178 1.14 13.02 -10.20
N ILE A 179 0.55 11.82 -10.00
CA ILE A 179 -0.76 11.52 -10.57
C ILE A 179 -1.93 12.07 -9.76
N ALA A 180 -1.75 12.29 -8.45
CA ALA A 180 -2.82 12.70 -7.54
C ALA A 180 -2.53 14.01 -6.81
N ASP A 181 -1.37 14.63 -7.06
CA ASP A 181 -0.92 15.87 -6.39
C ASP A 181 -0.98 15.77 -4.85
N ILE A 182 -0.74 14.56 -4.32
CA ILE A 182 -0.74 14.30 -2.88
C ILE A 182 0.67 14.53 -2.33
N PRO A 183 0.87 15.52 -1.43
CA PRO A 183 2.17 15.73 -0.82
C PRO A 183 2.52 14.57 0.12
N LEU A 184 3.74 14.03 -0.02
CA LEU A 184 4.23 12.88 0.74
C LEU A 184 5.34 13.27 1.73
N ASP A 185 5.19 14.41 2.38
CA ASP A 185 5.95 14.79 3.57
C ASP A 185 5.04 14.91 4.80
N TYR A 186 5.56 14.52 5.95
CA TYR A 186 4.78 14.43 7.19
C TYR A 186 4.16 15.79 7.59
N SER A 187 4.91 16.88 7.42
CA SER A 187 4.44 18.20 7.81
C SER A 187 3.26 18.67 6.97
N SER A 188 3.31 18.46 5.64
CA SER A 188 2.23 18.79 4.73
C SER A 188 1.00 17.93 4.99
N GLN A 189 1.17 16.63 5.22
CA GLN A 189 0.06 15.72 5.53
C GLN A 189 -0.64 16.09 6.83
N MET A 190 0.08 16.53 7.85
CA MET A 190 -0.53 16.94 9.14
C MET A 190 -1.26 18.29 9.05
N GLN A 191 -0.95 19.14 8.05
CA GLN A 191 -1.63 20.43 7.84
C GLN A 191 -2.92 20.30 7.05
N MET A 192 -3.12 19.22 6.31
CA MET A 192 -4.35 18.94 5.55
C MET A 192 -5.50 18.44 6.44
N ALA A 193 -5.33 18.48 7.76
CA ALA A 193 -6.28 18.01 8.77
C ALA A 193 -7.33 19.07 9.11
#